data_738d231d3deececc8a7cfbb3541252d6
#
_entry.id   738d231d3deececc8a7cfbb3541252d6
#
_cell.length_a   1.000
_cell.length_b   1.000
_cell.length_c   1.000
_cell.angle_alpha   90.00
_cell.angle_beta   90.00
_cell.angle_gamma   90.00
#
_symmetry.space_group_name_H-M   'P 1'
#
loop_
_entity.id
_entity.type
_entity.pdbx_description
1 polymer ?
#
loop_
_entity_poly.entity_id
_entity_poly.type
_entity_poly.pdbx_seq_one_letter_code
_entity_poly.pdbx_strand_id
1 'polypeptide(L)'
;MDHRVALAFEDGVTRAAPLFQRARGCKGMELHRSVEHPTRYRLLVRWQTLENHTVDFRGSADFQEWRRLVGECFARPPEVEHARLAVHGFGRVCG
;
A
#
# COMPACT_ATOMS: atom_id res chain seq x y z
N MET A 1 6.19 -8.05 -14.63
CA MET A 1 6.31 -8.86 -13.40
C MET A 1 5.85 -10.27 -13.72
N ASP A 2 6.69 -11.27 -13.49
CA ASP A 2 6.28 -12.64 -13.73
C ASP A 2 5.54 -13.21 -12.52
N HIS A 3 5.05 -14.43 -12.64
CA HIS A 3 4.23 -15.06 -11.61
C HIS A 3 4.97 -15.20 -10.27
N ARG A 4 6.27 -15.52 -10.30
CA ARG A 4 7.07 -15.67 -9.08
C ARG A 4 7.23 -14.33 -8.37
N VAL A 5 7.48 -13.27 -9.14
CA VAL A 5 7.63 -11.93 -8.58
C VAL A 5 6.30 -11.46 -8.01
N ALA A 6 5.19 -11.79 -8.69
CA ALA A 6 3.86 -11.45 -8.17
C ALA A 6 3.59 -12.09 -6.82
N LEU A 7 3.91 -13.39 -6.65
CA LEU A 7 3.73 -14.08 -5.37
C LEU A 7 4.66 -13.51 -4.31
N ALA A 8 5.90 -13.19 -4.67
CA ALA A 8 6.85 -12.57 -3.75
C ALA A 8 6.37 -11.19 -3.30
N PHE A 9 5.75 -10.43 -4.21
CA PHE A 9 5.19 -9.13 -3.87
C PHE A 9 4.04 -9.25 -2.88
N GLU A 10 3.12 -10.19 -3.11
CA GLU A 10 2.00 -10.42 -2.19
C GLU A 10 2.51 -10.85 -0.81
N ASP A 11 3.53 -11.69 -0.76
CA ASP A 11 4.16 -12.10 0.50
C ASP A 11 4.80 -10.90 1.20
N GLY A 12 5.53 -10.08 0.44
CA GLY A 12 6.17 -8.87 0.99
C GLY A 12 5.15 -7.91 1.57
N VAL A 13 4.03 -7.71 0.89
CA VAL A 13 2.95 -6.85 1.39
C VAL A 13 2.35 -7.44 2.65
N THR A 14 2.14 -8.74 2.69
CA THR A 14 1.61 -9.42 3.88
C THR A 14 2.53 -9.21 5.08
N ARG A 15 3.84 -9.37 4.88
CA ARG A 15 4.84 -9.14 5.94
C ARG A 15 4.91 -7.68 6.37
N ALA A 16 4.61 -6.76 5.45
CA ALA A 16 4.66 -5.33 5.74
C ALA A 16 3.41 -4.81 6.44
N ALA A 17 2.32 -5.58 6.45
CA ALA A 17 1.07 -5.12 7.06
C ALA A 17 1.24 -4.59 8.48
N PRO A 18 2.01 -5.23 9.38
CA PRO A 18 2.22 -4.68 10.72
C PRO A 18 2.88 -3.30 10.73
N LEU A 19 3.74 -3.01 9.74
CA LEU A 19 4.39 -1.69 9.63
C LEU A 19 3.36 -0.60 9.39
N PHE A 20 2.37 -0.88 8.54
CA PHE A 20 1.29 0.06 8.27
C PHE A 20 0.30 0.10 9.42
N GLN A 21 0.01 -1.05 10.04
CA GLN A 21 -0.95 -1.12 11.14
C GLN A 21 -0.54 -0.26 12.32
N ARG A 22 0.75 -0.19 12.62
CA ARG A 22 1.27 0.63 13.71
C ARG A 22 1.66 2.05 13.29
N ALA A 23 1.56 2.37 12.00
CA ALA A 23 1.89 3.71 11.53
C ALA A 23 0.84 4.71 12.00
N ARG A 24 1.31 5.90 12.40
CA ARG A 24 0.44 6.95 12.90
C ARG A 24 -0.61 7.33 11.87
N GLY A 25 -1.87 7.25 12.26
CA GLY A 25 -3.00 7.66 11.42
C GLY A 25 -3.36 6.69 10.31
N CYS A 26 -2.71 5.54 10.22
CA CYS A 26 -3.08 4.54 9.24
C CYS A 26 -4.34 3.81 9.70
N LYS A 27 -5.38 3.84 8.87
CA LYS A 27 -6.68 3.28 9.20
C LYS A 27 -6.96 1.95 8.51
N GLY A 28 -6.20 1.61 7.49
CA GLY A 28 -6.40 0.36 6.79
C GLY A 28 -5.52 0.25 5.56
N MET A 29 -5.38 -0.97 5.08
CA MET A 29 -4.53 -1.28 3.95
C MET A 29 -5.10 -2.48 3.21
N GLU A 30 -5.12 -2.39 1.88
CA GLU A 30 -5.58 -3.47 1.03
C GLU A 30 -4.70 -3.55 -0.21
N LEU A 31 -4.45 -4.76 -0.67
CA LEU A 31 -3.77 -4.97 -1.95
C LEU A 31 -4.77 -5.60 -2.91
N HIS A 32 -4.96 -4.96 -4.06
CA HIS A 32 -5.84 -5.45 -5.11
C HIS A 32 -5.03 -5.88 -6.32
N ARG A 33 -5.36 -7.04 -6.84
CA ARG A 33 -4.76 -7.57 -8.06
C ARG A 33 -5.73 -7.33 -9.21
N SER A 34 -5.23 -6.82 -10.31
CA SER A 34 -6.07 -6.59 -11.49
C SER A 34 -6.60 -7.92 -12.05
N VAL A 35 -7.86 -7.95 -12.39
CA VAL A 35 -8.47 -9.11 -13.04
C VAL A 35 -8.01 -9.21 -14.49
N GLU A 36 -7.93 -8.07 -15.18
CA GLU A 36 -7.54 -8.01 -16.59
C GLU A 36 -6.04 -8.20 -16.80
N HIS A 37 -5.24 -7.70 -15.87
CA HIS A 37 -3.77 -7.75 -15.93
C HIS A 37 -3.23 -8.36 -14.65
N PRO A 38 -3.12 -9.70 -14.54
CA PRO A 38 -2.80 -10.38 -13.27
C PRO A 38 -1.46 -10.02 -12.62
N THR A 39 -0.58 -9.33 -13.32
CA THR A 39 0.68 -8.85 -12.74
C THR A 39 0.62 -7.39 -12.31
N ARG A 40 -0.54 -6.75 -12.42
CA ARG A 40 -0.75 -5.36 -12.02
C ARG A 40 -1.46 -5.33 -10.68
N TYR A 41 -0.93 -4.52 -9.77
CA TYR A 41 -1.46 -4.38 -8.41
C TYR A 41 -1.76 -2.94 -8.09
N ARG A 42 -2.72 -2.74 -7.18
CA ARG A 42 -2.98 -1.46 -6.54
C ARG A 42 -2.94 -1.65 -5.03
N LEU A 43 -2.09 -0.89 -4.36
CA LEU A 43 -2.05 -0.86 -2.91
C LEU A 43 -2.85 0.34 -2.44
N LEU A 44 -3.91 0.08 -1.68
CA LEU A 44 -4.77 1.11 -1.11
C LEU A 44 -4.49 1.21 0.37
N VAL A 45 -4.04 2.39 0.80
CA VAL A 45 -3.77 2.65 2.21
C VAL A 45 -4.59 3.85 2.63
N ARG A 46 -5.34 3.69 3.71
CA ARG A 46 -6.17 4.79 4.23
C ARG A 46 -5.47 5.47 5.39
N TRP A 47 -5.36 6.79 5.29
CA TRP A 47 -4.69 7.62 6.29
C TRP A 47 -5.66 8.64 6.87
N GLN A 48 -5.51 8.95 8.15
CA GLN A 48 -6.32 9.97 8.78
C GLN A 48 -6.05 11.35 8.19
N THR A 49 -4.78 11.66 7.92
CA THR A 49 -4.37 12.90 7.25
C THR A 49 -3.36 12.58 6.16
N LEU A 50 -3.23 13.49 5.19
CA LEU A 50 -2.23 13.35 4.13
C LEU A 50 -0.82 13.30 4.73
N GLU A 51 -0.56 14.13 5.73
CA GLU A 51 0.76 14.25 6.36
C GLU A 51 1.16 12.99 7.12
N ASN A 52 0.20 12.19 7.58
CA ASN A 52 0.53 10.89 8.18
C ASN A 52 1.30 10.00 7.21
N HIS A 53 1.00 10.10 5.92
CA HIS A 53 1.74 9.37 4.90
C HIS A 53 2.99 10.12 4.44
N THR A 54 2.83 11.38 4.02
CA THR A 54 3.90 12.11 3.32
C THR A 54 5.02 12.55 4.25
N VAL A 55 4.73 12.72 5.53
CA VAL A 55 5.72 13.17 6.53
C VAL A 55 6.02 12.06 7.53
N ASP A 56 5.01 11.63 8.28
CA ASP A 56 5.23 10.70 9.39
C ASP A 56 5.72 9.33 8.92
N PHE A 57 5.02 8.70 8.00
CA PHE A 57 5.39 7.36 7.54
C PHE A 57 6.66 7.40 6.69
N ARG A 58 6.73 8.31 5.72
CA ARG A 58 7.91 8.39 4.85
C ARG A 58 9.19 8.74 5.58
N GLY A 59 9.08 9.42 6.72
CA GLY A 59 10.25 9.73 7.56
C GLY A 59 10.59 8.65 8.57
N SER A 60 9.85 7.55 8.61
CA SER A 60 10.01 6.52 9.62
C SER A 60 10.96 5.41 9.19
N ALA A 61 11.49 4.69 10.20
CA ALA A 61 12.27 3.48 9.94
C ALA A 61 11.43 2.39 9.30
N ASP A 62 10.13 2.35 9.59
CA ASP A 62 9.20 1.38 9.01
C ASP A 62 9.05 1.57 7.51
N PHE A 63 9.14 2.81 7.01
CA PHE A 63 9.12 3.05 5.58
C PHE A 63 10.33 2.43 4.89
N GLN A 64 11.51 2.51 5.51
CA GLN A 64 12.71 1.87 4.97
C GLN A 64 12.55 0.35 4.94
N GLU A 65 11.96 -0.22 5.99
CA GLU A 65 11.69 -1.65 6.03
C GLU A 65 10.68 -2.06 4.96
N TRP A 66 9.64 -1.26 4.74
CA TRP A 66 8.68 -1.47 3.66
C TRP A 66 9.39 -1.52 2.30
N ARG A 67 10.26 -0.55 2.05
CA ARG A 67 11.02 -0.51 0.79
C ARG A 67 11.92 -1.73 0.65
N ARG A 68 12.51 -2.19 1.73
CA ARG A 68 13.35 -3.38 1.72
C ARG A 68 12.54 -4.63 1.35
N LEU A 69 11.33 -4.75 1.89
CA LEU A 69 10.50 -5.93 1.68
C LEU A 69 9.99 -6.04 0.24
N VAL A 70 9.73 -4.93 -0.43
CA VAL A 70 9.08 -4.96 -1.75
C VAL A 70 9.89 -4.32 -2.87
N GLY A 71 11.00 -3.67 -2.55
CA GLY A 71 11.74 -2.88 -3.55
C GLY A 71 12.20 -3.68 -4.76
N GLU A 72 12.60 -4.92 -4.55
CA GLU A 72 13.07 -5.79 -5.62
C GLU A 72 11.93 -6.29 -6.52
N CYS A 73 10.68 -6.12 -6.10
CA CYS A 73 9.53 -6.56 -6.85
C CYS A 73 9.10 -5.57 -7.93
N PHE A 74 9.68 -4.37 -7.95
CA PHE A 74 9.31 -3.33 -8.89
C PHE A 74 10.26 -3.31 -10.08
N ALA A 75 9.71 -3.52 -11.28
CA ALA A 75 10.47 -3.35 -12.51
C ALA A 75 10.75 -1.86 -12.78
N ARG A 76 9.92 -1.00 -12.22
CA ARG A 76 10.04 0.47 -12.30
C ARG A 76 9.44 1.06 -11.02
N PRO A 77 9.77 2.31 -10.68
CA PRO A 77 9.20 2.94 -9.49
C PRO A 77 7.67 2.91 -9.51
N PRO A 78 7.03 2.65 -8.37
CA PRO A 78 5.58 2.65 -8.29
C PRO A 78 5.03 4.06 -8.47
N GLU A 79 3.85 4.16 -9.07
CA GLU A 79 3.13 5.43 -9.14
C GLU A 79 2.36 5.62 -7.84
N VAL A 80 2.50 6.79 -7.24
CA VAL A 80 1.82 7.12 -5.98
C VAL A 80 0.91 8.30 -6.22
N GLU A 81 -0.35 8.14 -5.86
CA GLU A 81 -1.29 9.25 -5.93
C GLU A 81 -2.13 9.24 -4.65
N HIS A 82 -2.59 10.41 -4.27
CA HIS A 82 -3.44 10.58 -3.09
C HIS A 82 -4.84 10.94 -3.55
N ALA A 83 -5.85 10.35 -2.89
CA ALA A 83 -7.23 10.60 -3.20
C ALA A 83 -8.00 10.86 -1.92
N ARG A 84 -9.08 11.60 -2.04
CA ARG A 84 -9.97 11.91 -0.93
C ARG A 84 -11.36 11.44 -1.31
N LEU A 85 -12.07 10.85 -0.35
CA LEU A 85 -13.45 10.45 -0.58
C LEU A 85 -14.26 11.72 -0.91
N ALA A 86 -14.84 11.74 -2.10
CA ALA A 86 -15.65 12.87 -2.55
C ALA A 86 -17.14 12.61 -2.34
N VAL A 87 -17.59 11.40 -2.62
CA VAL A 87 -19.00 11.02 -2.46
C VAL A 87 -19.06 9.60 -1.92
N HIS A 88 -19.82 9.42 -0.84
CA HIS A 88 -20.16 8.10 -0.35
C HIS A 88 -21.59 7.79 -0.79
N GLY A 89 -21.74 6.99 -1.85
CA GLY A 89 -23.05 6.64 -2.38
C GLY A 89 -23.82 5.71 -1.45
N PHE A 90 -23.23 4.56 -1.15
CA PHE A 90 -23.78 3.59 -0.19
C PHE A 90 -22.71 2.56 0.14
N GLY A 91 -23.00 1.73 1.12
CA GLY A 91 -22.08 0.68 1.54
C GLY A 91 -21.30 1.07 2.79
N ARG A 92 -20.60 0.10 3.37
CA ARG A 92 -19.81 0.32 4.58
C ARG A 92 -18.43 0.86 4.20
N VAL A 93 -18.02 1.95 4.85
CA VAL A 93 -16.66 2.45 4.74
C VAL A 93 -15.83 1.75 5.81
N CYS A 94 -14.86 0.91 5.39
CA CYS A 94 -13.91 0.28 6.30
C CYS A 94 -12.82 1.27 6.67
N GLY A 95 -12.48 1.35 7.94
CA GLY A 95 -11.43 2.29 8.27
C GLY A 95 -11.10 2.32 9.70
#